data_1d33ea86f7e750f31854c016bc5b00e5
#
_entry.id   1d33ea86f7e750f31854c016bc5b00e5
#
_cell.length_a   1.000
_cell.length_b   1.000
_cell.length_c   1.000
_cell.angle_alpha   90.00
_cell.angle_beta   90.00
_cell.angle_gamma   90.00
#
_symmetry.space_group_name_H-M   'P 1'
#
loop_
_entity.id
_entity.type
_entity.pdbx_description
1 polymer ?
#
loop_
_entity_poly.entity_id
_entity_poly.type
_entity_poly.pdbx_seq_one_letter_code
_entity_poly.pdbx_strand_id
1 'polypeptide(L)'
;VNDLFYSLQGEGYHAGEAAVFIRLAGCNLHCPYCDTDYISGIEMSMQQIDSMLPAKCKWIVWTGGEPAQQLTEEHIQYFQSTKYYQAIETNGSLPVPAGLDYVSCSPKIDLLKVKRNLSKYQSIGETRCLIGIDDDGISHFPPDINLLPKSIHYYVSPMFIGEEHKKYELDKSNLQKAIEWVKFDPRWKLSIQQHKIWNIP
;
A
#
# COMPACT_ATOMS: atom_id res chain seq x y z
N VAL A 1 -14.82 -4.59 -7.22
CA VAL A 1 -13.91 -3.50 -7.56
C VAL A 1 -14.57 -2.18 -7.18
N ASN A 2 -13.86 -1.33 -6.42
CA ASN A 2 -14.28 0.02 -6.10
C ASN A 2 -13.85 0.98 -7.20
N ASP A 3 -12.59 0.89 -7.63
CA ASP A 3 -12.03 1.74 -8.67
C ASP A 3 -10.97 0.99 -9.50
N LEU A 4 -10.78 1.38 -10.75
CA LEU A 4 -9.75 0.88 -11.65
C LEU A 4 -9.18 2.04 -12.45
N PHE A 5 -7.91 2.37 -12.24
CA PHE A 5 -7.29 3.51 -12.88
C PHE A 5 -5.83 3.25 -13.26
N TYR A 6 -5.37 3.94 -14.29
CA TYR A 6 -3.98 3.93 -14.74
C TYR A 6 -3.29 5.21 -14.27
N SER A 7 -2.26 5.04 -13.46
CA SER A 7 -1.55 6.18 -12.84
C SER A 7 -0.08 5.85 -12.60
N LEU A 8 0.58 6.64 -11.76
CA LEU A 8 1.94 6.36 -11.28
C LEU A 8 1.88 5.85 -9.84
N GLN A 9 2.72 4.86 -9.51
CA GLN A 9 2.95 4.51 -8.11
C GLN A 9 3.54 5.73 -7.39
N GLY A 10 2.86 6.15 -6.33
CA GLY A 10 3.23 7.36 -5.59
C GLY A 10 4.14 7.12 -4.40
N GLU A 11 4.45 5.85 -4.05
CA GLU A 11 5.13 5.50 -2.82
C GLU A 11 6.13 4.35 -3.00
N GLY A 12 7.07 4.25 -2.05
CA GLY A 12 7.97 3.11 -1.92
C GLY A 12 9.02 3.00 -3.01
N TYR A 13 9.43 1.76 -3.26
CA TYR A 13 10.51 1.44 -4.20
C TYR A 13 10.16 1.79 -5.65
N HIS A 14 8.92 1.57 -6.02
CA HIS A 14 8.41 1.77 -7.38
C HIS A 14 7.83 3.17 -7.64
N ALA A 15 8.08 4.13 -6.75
CA ALA A 15 7.56 5.49 -6.93
C ALA A 15 7.98 6.10 -8.28
N GLY A 16 6.99 6.64 -9.02
CA GLY A 16 7.15 7.21 -10.34
C GLY A 16 6.94 6.22 -11.50
N GLU A 17 6.79 4.93 -11.23
CA GLU A 17 6.52 3.94 -12.27
C GLU A 17 5.03 3.86 -12.61
N ALA A 18 4.71 3.69 -13.90
CA ALA A 18 3.34 3.58 -14.37
C ALA A 18 2.73 2.22 -14.04
N ALA A 19 1.58 2.21 -13.40
CA ALA A 19 0.85 1.02 -12.99
C ALA A 19 -0.66 1.14 -13.17
N VAL A 20 -1.34 0.01 -13.30
CA VAL A 20 -2.79 -0.07 -13.16
C VAL A 20 -3.13 -0.42 -11.73
N PHE A 21 -3.88 0.43 -11.10
CA PHE A 21 -4.38 0.21 -9.75
C PHE A 21 -5.77 -0.42 -9.82
N ILE A 22 -5.94 -1.56 -9.18
CA ILE A 22 -7.22 -2.22 -9.00
C ILE A 22 -7.58 -2.09 -7.52
N ARG A 23 -8.44 -1.13 -7.22
CA ARG A 23 -8.92 -0.86 -5.87
C ARG A 23 -10.12 -1.74 -5.57
N LEU A 24 -9.94 -2.67 -4.64
CA LEU A 24 -11.01 -3.54 -4.17
C LEU A 24 -11.81 -2.85 -3.05
N ALA A 25 -13.13 -3.07 -3.04
CA ALA A 25 -14.00 -2.57 -1.99
C ALA A 25 -13.83 -3.39 -0.69
N GLY A 26 -14.16 -2.80 0.43
CA GLY A 26 -14.13 -3.44 1.74
C GLY A 26 -12.76 -3.41 2.43
N CYS A 27 -12.81 -3.17 3.72
CA CYS A 27 -11.65 -3.27 4.63
C CYS A 27 -12.10 -3.86 5.95
N ASN A 28 -11.27 -4.71 6.54
CA ASN A 28 -11.53 -5.27 7.87
C ASN A 28 -11.03 -4.37 9.01
N LEU A 29 -10.47 -3.22 8.70
CA LEU A 29 -10.02 -2.20 9.66
C LEU A 29 -10.72 -0.86 9.37
N HIS A 30 -10.81 -0.03 10.41
CA HIS A 30 -11.35 1.33 10.35
C HIS A 30 -10.31 2.30 10.94
N CYS A 31 -9.26 2.58 10.15
CA CYS A 31 -8.22 3.51 10.57
C CYS A 31 -8.76 4.95 10.54
N PRO A 32 -8.62 5.74 11.61
CA PRO A 32 -9.17 7.10 11.65
C PRO A 32 -8.53 8.04 10.60
N TYR A 33 -7.29 7.78 10.21
CA TYR A 33 -6.55 8.52 9.19
C TYR A 33 -6.63 7.88 7.78
N CYS A 34 -7.65 7.04 7.52
CA CYS A 34 -7.82 6.41 6.22
C CYS A 34 -8.31 7.43 5.19
N ASP A 35 -7.59 7.57 4.09
CA ASP A 35 -7.89 8.48 2.99
C ASP A 35 -8.57 7.79 1.79
N THR A 36 -8.95 6.53 1.95
CA THR A 36 -9.51 5.71 0.89
C THR A 36 -11.01 5.48 1.13
N ASP A 37 -11.84 5.85 0.15
CA ASP A 37 -13.20 5.29 0.08
C ASP A 37 -13.10 3.83 -0.37
N TYR A 38 -13.57 2.91 0.48
CA TYR A 38 -13.60 1.48 0.21
C TYR A 38 -15.01 0.89 0.40
N ILE A 39 -16.03 1.73 0.56
CA ILE A 39 -17.40 1.29 0.88
C ILE A 39 -18.13 0.87 -0.40
N SER A 40 -18.03 1.68 -1.44
CA SER A 40 -18.68 1.44 -2.73
C SER A 40 -17.90 0.41 -3.57
N GLY A 41 -18.59 -0.29 -4.45
CA GLY A 41 -17.94 -1.19 -5.40
C GLY A 41 -18.95 -1.98 -6.22
N ILE A 42 -18.47 -2.52 -7.34
CA ILE A 42 -19.24 -3.41 -8.22
C ILE A 42 -18.52 -4.76 -8.34
N GLU A 43 -19.30 -5.83 -8.48
CA GLU A 43 -18.74 -7.14 -8.79
C GLU A 43 -18.24 -7.17 -10.24
N MET A 44 -17.03 -7.66 -10.44
CA MET A 44 -16.41 -7.81 -11.76
C MET A 44 -15.71 -9.17 -11.86
N SER A 45 -15.87 -9.84 -13.00
CA SER A 45 -15.05 -11.01 -13.32
C SER A 45 -13.63 -10.61 -13.71
N MET A 46 -12.68 -11.56 -13.63
CA MET A 46 -11.30 -11.33 -14.07
C MET A 46 -11.23 -10.92 -15.54
N GLN A 47 -12.07 -11.48 -16.38
CA GLN A 47 -12.17 -11.16 -17.81
C GLN A 47 -12.64 -9.70 -18.04
N GLN A 48 -13.60 -9.23 -17.23
CA GLN A 48 -14.04 -7.83 -17.29
C GLN A 48 -12.92 -6.88 -16.87
N ILE A 49 -12.24 -7.20 -15.77
CA ILE A 49 -11.07 -6.42 -15.33
C ILE A 49 -10.00 -6.39 -16.42
N ASP A 50 -9.60 -7.56 -16.95
CA ASP A 50 -8.55 -7.68 -17.98
C ASP A 50 -8.88 -6.87 -19.24
N SER A 51 -10.15 -6.87 -19.65
CA SER A 51 -10.60 -6.10 -20.83
C SER A 51 -10.50 -4.58 -20.67
N MET A 52 -10.41 -4.09 -19.44
CA MET A 52 -10.28 -2.66 -19.12
C MET A 52 -8.82 -2.24 -18.94
N LEU A 53 -7.88 -3.19 -18.85
CA LEU A 53 -6.48 -2.87 -18.62
C LEU A 53 -5.84 -2.29 -19.89
N PRO A 54 -5.05 -1.21 -19.76
CA PRO A 54 -4.37 -0.61 -20.91
C PRO A 54 -3.29 -1.54 -21.45
N ALA A 55 -3.31 -1.81 -22.75
CA ALA A 55 -2.36 -2.73 -23.40
C ALA A 55 -0.88 -2.37 -23.20
N LYS A 56 -0.59 -1.10 -22.92
CA LYS A 56 0.77 -0.56 -22.73
C LYS A 56 1.36 -0.88 -21.35
N CYS A 57 0.53 -1.12 -20.34
CA CYS A 57 0.97 -1.37 -18.98
C CYS A 57 0.81 -2.86 -18.65
N LYS A 58 1.86 -3.47 -18.15
CA LYS A 58 1.88 -4.86 -17.70
C LYS A 58 2.16 -4.98 -16.19
N TRP A 59 1.84 -3.94 -15.43
CA TRP A 59 1.96 -3.91 -14.00
C TRP A 59 0.62 -3.60 -13.33
N ILE A 60 0.16 -4.50 -12.47
CA ILE A 60 -1.04 -4.38 -11.66
C ILE A 60 -0.63 -4.14 -10.21
N VAL A 61 -1.26 -3.16 -9.57
CA VAL A 61 -1.21 -2.95 -8.12
C VAL A 61 -2.59 -3.23 -7.54
N TRP A 62 -2.70 -4.34 -6.83
CA TRP A 62 -3.88 -4.68 -6.06
C TRP A 62 -3.90 -3.84 -4.78
N THR A 63 -4.89 -3.00 -4.63
CA THR A 63 -5.05 -2.07 -3.52
C THR A 63 -6.51 -1.98 -3.08
N GLY A 64 -6.89 -1.00 -2.29
CA GLY A 64 -8.27 -0.75 -1.92
C GLY A 64 -8.45 -0.48 -0.45
N GLY A 65 -9.47 -1.09 0.17
CA GLY A 65 -9.55 -1.24 1.61
C GLY A 65 -8.46 -2.21 2.08
N GLU A 66 -8.79 -3.51 2.14
CA GLU A 66 -7.77 -4.56 2.31
C GLU A 66 -7.94 -5.61 1.20
N PRO A 67 -7.07 -5.63 0.19
CA PRO A 67 -7.24 -6.53 -0.96
C PRO A 67 -7.16 -8.01 -0.58
N ALA A 68 -6.43 -8.39 0.49
CA ALA A 68 -6.34 -9.78 0.93
C ALA A 68 -7.67 -10.35 1.47
N GLN A 69 -8.74 -9.54 1.61
CA GLN A 69 -10.09 -10.04 1.89
C GLN A 69 -10.70 -10.79 0.70
N GLN A 70 -10.34 -10.42 -0.52
CA GLN A 70 -10.99 -10.89 -1.74
C GLN A 70 -9.99 -11.53 -2.71
N LEU A 71 -8.74 -11.10 -2.70
CA LEU A 71 -7.73 -11.59 -3.62
C LEU A 71 -7.33 -13.02 -3.27
N THR A 72 -7.38 -13.91 -4.25
CA THR A 72 -7.03 -15.32 -4.12
C THR A 72 -5.85 -15.69 -5.03
N GLU A 73 -5.26 -16.86 -4.80
CA GLU A 73 -4.21 -17.38 -5.68
C GLU A 73 -4.71 -17.63 -7.11
N GLU A 74 -5.99 -17.96 -7.29
CA GLU A 74 -6.62 -18.14 -8.61
C GLU A 74 -6.62 -16.81 -9.39
N HIS A 75 -6.97 -15.70 -8.73
CA HIS A 75 -6.90 -14.37 -9.34
C HIS A 75 -5.47 -14.01 -9.78
N ILE A 76 -4.48 -14.32 -8.94
CA ILE A 76 -3.07 -14.06 -9.26
C ILE A 76 -2.64 -14.90 -10.46
N GLN A 77 -2.97 -16.19 -10.49
CA GLN A 77 -2.63 -17.11 -11.59
C GLN A 77 -3.24 -16.65 -12.92
N TYR A 78 -4.48 -16.14 -12.90
CA TYR A 78 -5.12 -15.58 -14.10
C TYR A 78 -4.25 -14.52 -14.76
N PHE A 79 -3.83 -13.49 -13.99
CA PHE A 79 -3.02 -12.40 -14.53
C PHE A 79 -1.56 -12.76 -14.77
N GLN A 80 -1.01 -13.77 -14.09
CA GLN A 80 0.28 -14.35 -14.45
C GLN A 80 0.25 -14.98 -15.84
N SER A 81 -0.82 -15.70 -16.19
CA SER A 81 -0.97 -16.32 -17.50
C SER A 81 -0.98 -15.29 -18.64
N THR A 82 -1.42 -14.06 -18.36
CA THR A 82 -1.41 -12.91 -19.29
C THR A 82 -0.17 -12.02 -19.16
N LYS A 83 0.84 -12.46 -18.38
CA LYS A 83 2.16 -11.84 -18.21
C LYS A 83 2.13 -10.46 -17.54
N TYR A 84 1.22 -10.26 -16.59
CA TYR A 84 1.27 -9.09 -15.73
C TYR A 84 2.21 -9.32 -14.54
N TYR A 85 3.04 -8.33 -14.25
CA TYR A 85 3.70 -8.19 -12.95
C TYR A 85 2.67 -7.71 -11.94
N GLN A 86 2.61 -8.33 -10.76
CA GLN A 86 1.54 -8.08 -9.79
C GLN A 86 2.10 -7.72 -8.42
N ALA A 87 1.70 -6.54 -7.94
CA ALA A 87 1.99 -6.08 -6.59
C ALA A 87 0.71 -6.04 -5.74
N ILE A 88 0.85 -6.11 -4.43
CA ILE A 88 -0.22 -5.87 -3.46
C ILE A 88 0.18 -4.81 -2.45
N GLU A 89 -0.76 -3.93 -2.12
CA GLU A 89 -0.70 -2.99 -1.01
C GLU A 89 -1.59 -3.53 0.12
N THR A 90 -1.00 -4.01 1.21
CA THR A 90 -1.76 -4.64 2.31
C THR A 90 -1.48 -4.01 3.66
N ASN A 91 -2.47 -4.00 4.54
CA ASN A 91 -2.32 -3.62 5.94
C ASN A 91 -1.72 -4.74 6.81
N GLY A 92 -1.52 -5.93 6.25
CA GLY A 92 -0.94 -7.09 6.90
C GLY A 92 -1.87 -7.83 7.86
N SER A 93 -3.15 -7.47 7.93
CA SER A 93 -4.10 -8.06 8.88
C SER A 93 -4.60 -9.44 8.48
N LEU A 94 -4.47 -9.81 7.21
CA LEU A 94 -4.92 -11.07 6.62
C LEU A 94 -3.78 -11.79 5.89
N PRO A 95 -3.87 -13.12 5.72
CA PRO A 95 -2.93 -13.87 4.92
C PRO A 95 -2.94 -13.39 3.46
N VAL A 96 -1.77 -13.06 2.95
CA VAL A 96 -1.60 -12.65 1.54
C VAL A 96 -1.48 -13.89 0.66
N PRO A 97 -2.21 -13.97 -0.48
CA PRO A 97 -2.10 -15.11 -1.40
C PRO A 97 -0.69 -15.23 -1.98
N ALA A 98 -0.26 -16.45 -2.28
CA ALA A 98 1.03 -16.70 -2.92
C ALA A 98 1.01 -16.29 -4.40
N GLY A 99 2.20 -16.11 -4.98
CA GLY A 99 2.38 -15.86 -6.42
C GLY A 99 2.46 -14.39 -6.82
N LEU A 100 2.33 -13.45 -5.89
CA LEU A 100 2.58 -12.03 -6.19
C LEU A 100 4.08 -11.77 -6.38
N ASP A 101 4.41 -10.90 -7.32
CA ASP A 101 5.79 -10.52 -7.62
C ASP A 101 6.34 -9.51 -6.60
N TYR A 102 5.46 -8.68 -6.03
CA TYR A 102 5.84 -7.68 -5.05
C TYR A 102 4.78 -7.52 -3.96
N VAL A 103 5.21 -7.53 -2.71
CA VAL A 103 4.34 -7.29 -1.55
C VAL A 103 4.81 -6.03 -0.83
N SER A 104 3.95 -5.03 -0.79
CA SER A 104 4.10 -3.84 0.02
C SER A 104 3.18 -3.95 1.24
N CYS A 105 3.74 -3.91 2.43
CA CYS A 105 2.99 -4.02 3.68
C CYS A 105 3.08 -2.73 4.48
N SER A 106 1.93 -2.20 4.86
CA SER A 106 1.80 -1.10 5.80
C SER A 106 1.16 -1.61 7.10
N PRO A 107 1.93 -2.14 8.06
CA PRO A 107 1.40 -2.86 9.23
C PRO A 107 0.44 -1.98 10.05
N LYS A 108 -0.77 -2.49 10.32
CA LYS A 108 -1.82 -1.79 11.06
C LYS A 108 -2.31 -2.56 12.30
N ILE A 109 -1.75 -3.75 12.55
CA ILE A 109 -2.11 -4.64 13.66
C ILE A 109 -0.85 -5.15 14.36
N ASP A 110 -1.04 -6.02 15.34
CA ASP A 110 0.07 -6.71 16.02
C ASP A 110 1.06 -7.36 15.04
N LEU A 111 2.34 -7.06 15.22
CA LEU A 111 3.40 -7.41 14.28
C LEU A 111 3.67 -8.92 14.18
N LEU A 112 3.36 -9.70 15.24
CA LEU A 112 3.49 -11.17 15.19
C LEU A 112 2.41 -11.75 14.27
N LYS A 113 1.21 -11.18 14.29
CA LYS A 113 0.14 -11.54 13.34
C LYS A 113 0.52 -11.17 11.91
N VAL A 114 1.05 -9.97 11.70
CA VAL A 114 1.53 -9.54 10.38
C VAL A 114 2.60 -10.49 9.84
N LYS A 115 3.61 -10.83 10.62
CA LYS A 115 4.65 -11.80 10.23
C LYS A 115 4.06 -13.16 9.84
N ARG A 116 3.10 -13.66 10.61
CA ARG A 116 2.42 -14.93 10.32
C ARG A 116 1.61 -14.85 9.02
N ASN A 117 0.89 -13.77 8.80
CA ASN A 117 0.07 -13.58 7.60
C ASN A 117 0.91 -13.46 6.31
N LEU A 118 2.15 -13.00 6.43
CA LEU A 118 3.10 -12.87 5.33
C LEU A 118 4.07 -14.05 5.21
N SER A 119 3.90 -15.11 5.99
CA SER A 119 4.85 -16.22 6.10
C SER A 119 5.03 -17.06 4.82
N LYS A 120 4.13 -16.92 3.84
CA LYS A 120 4.30 -17.50 2.50
C LYS A 120 5.47 -16.88 1.72
N TYR A 121 5.93 -15.69 2.13
CA TYR A 121 7.03 -14.97 1.53
C TYR A 121 8.26 -15.03 2.43
N GLN A 122 9.40 -15.50 1.88
CA GLN A 122 10.67 -15.50 2.62
C GLN A 122 11.12 -14.08 2.97
N SER A 123 10.84 -13.13 2.08
CA SER A 123 11.01 -11.70 2.24
C SER A 123 10.00 -10.99 1.36
N ILE A 124 9.38 -9.94 1.86
CA ILE A 124 8.50 -9.09 1.06
C ILE A 124 9.28 -7.95 0.39
N GLY A 125 8.68 -7.29 -0.59
CA GLY A 125 9.29 -6.16 -1.29
C GLY A 125 9.59 -5.00 -0.36
N GLU A 126 8.58 -4.55 0.39
CA GLU A 126 8.76 -3.44 1.32
C GLU A 126 7.81 -3.47 2.51
N THR A 127 8.25 -2.83 3.58
CA THR A 127 7.39 -2.43 4.70
C THR A 127 7.42 -0.90 4.82
N ARG A 128 6.24 -0.28 4.87
CA ARG A 128 6.07 1.17 5.04
C ARG A 128 5.38 1.47 6.36
N CYS A 129 5.97 2.34 7.17
CA CYS A 129 5.41 2.78 8.45
C CYS A 129 5.20 4.29 8.45
N LEU A 130 4.09 4.73 9.04
CA LEU A 130 3.79 6.14 9.19
C LEU A 130 4.61 6.75 10.35
N ILE A 131 4.94 8.03 10.22
CA ILE A 131 5.51 8.84 11.29
C ILE A 131 4.88 10.23 11.29
N GLY A 132 4.59 10.74 12.46
CA GLY A 132 4.06 12.09 12.65
C GLY A 132 2.89 12.13 13.61
N ILE A 133 2.16 13.22 13.53
CA ILE A 133 0.93 13.45 14.29
C ILE A 133 -0.20 13.54 13.27
N ASP A 134 -1.29 12.81 13.50
CA ASP A 134 -2.49 12.87 12.68
C ASP A 134 -3.42 14.05 13.06
N ASP A 135 -4.53 14.18 12.34
CA ASP A 135 -5.50 15.26 12.56
C ASP A 135 -6.17 15.20 13.95
N ASP A 136 -6.22 14.04 14.58
CA ASP A 136 -6.71 13.83 15.95
C ASP A 136 -5.64 14.10 17.03
N GLY A 137 -4.43 14.47 16.63
CA GLY A 137 -3.31 14.73 17.52
C GLY A 137 -2.62 13.46 18.03
N ILE A 138 -2.90 12.30 17.45
CA ILE A 138 -2.27 11.02 17.81
C ILE A 138 -0.90 10.91 17.16
N SER A 139 0.11 10.56 17.96
CA SER A 139 1.46 10.38 17.48
C SER A 139 1.69 8.97 16.95
N HIS A 140 2.27 8.87 15.75
CA HIS A 140 2.66 7.64 15.10
C HIS A 140 4.18 7.55 14.97
N PHE A 141 4.74 6.39 15.29
CA PHE A 141 6.17 6.11 15.17
C PHE A 141 6.39 4.71 14.59
N PRO A 142 7.39 4.53 13.71
CA PRO A 142 7.78 3.22 13.27
C PRO A 142 8.23 2.35 14.45
N PRO A 143 7.86 1.06 14.48
CA PRO A 143 8.38 0.14 15.49
C PRO A 143 9.84 -0.21 15.23
N ASP A 144 10.47 -0.94 16.18
CA ASP A 144 11.79 -1.53 15.93
C ASP A 144 11.74 -2.38 14.65
N ILE A 145 12.65 -2.11 13.74
CA ILE A 145 12.74 -2.77 12.43
C ILE A 145 12.89 -4.30 12.55
N ASN A 146 13.49 -4.78 13.64
CA ASN A 146 13.63 -6.21 13.90
C ASN A 146 12.30 -6.91 14.23
N LEU A 147 11.29 -6.15 14.63
CA LEU A 147 9.94 -6.63 14.88
C LEU A 147 9.10 -6.69 13.61
N LEU A 148 9.51 -6.03 12.54
CA LEU A 148 8.79 -5.98 11.26
C LEU A 148 8.97 -7.27 10.44
N PRO A 149 8.08 -7.55 9.47
CA PRO A 149 8.32 -8.59 8.48
C PRO A 149 9.66 -8.37 7.77
N LYS A 150 10.35 -9.46 7.42
CA LYS A 150 11.56 -9.36 6.63
C LYS A 150 11.24 -8.77 5.27
N SER A 151 11.82 -7.61 4.96
CA SER A 151 11.58 -6.85 3.75
C SER A 151 12.89 -6.49 3.07
N ILE A 152 12.84 -6.35 1.73
CA ILE A 152 13.99 -5.85 0.97
C ILE A 152 14.21 -4.37 1.30
N HIS A 153 13.11 -3.63 1.47
CA HIS A 153 13.14 -2.21 1.80
C HIS A 153 12.26 -1.89 3.01
N TYR A 154 12.69 -0.94 3.81
CA TYR A 154 11.92 -0.38 4.90
C TYR A 154 11.78 1.13 4.67
N TYR A 155 10.54 1.60 4.68
CA TYR A 155 10.21 3.00 4.46
C TYR A 155 9.48 3.61 5.64
N VAL A 156 9.81 4.85 5.93
CA VAL A 156 9.04 5.72 6.80
C VAL A 156 8.38 6.80 5.95
N SER A 157 7.08 6.97 6.16
CA SER A 157 6.26 7.94 5.42
C SER A 157 5.72 8.99 6.38
N PRO A 158 5.97 10.29 6.13
CA PRO A 158 5.36 11.35 6.93
C PRO A 158 3.84 11.35 6.73
N MET A 159 3.10 11.54 7.82
CA MET A 159 1.66 11.71 7.73
C MET A 159 1.32 13.02 7.03
N PHE A 160 0.38 12.93 6.10
CA PHE A 160 -0.30 14.09 5.54
C PHE A 160 -1.45 14.46 6.47
N ILE A 161 -1.76 15.74 6.53
CA ILE A 161 -2.89 16.28 7.28
C ILE A 161 -3.94 16.82 6.30
N GLY A 162 -5.19 16.83 6.70
CA GLY A 162 -6.31 17.34 5.90
C GLY A 162 -7.57 16.52 6.08
N GLU A 163 -8.70 17.15 5.89
CA GLU A 163 -10.00 16.50 5.96
C GLU A 163 -10.33 15.79 4.64
N GLU A 164 -11.11 14.72 4.75
CA GLU A 164 -11.73 14.02 3.63
C GLU A 164 -12.38 15.04 2.67
N HIS A 165 -12.07 14.93 1.37
CA HIS A 165 -12.49 15.85 0.29
C HIS A 165 -11.78 17.22 0.25
N LYS A 166 -10.84 17.51 1.17
CA LYS A 166 -9.94 18.66 1.07
C LYS A 166 -8.57 18.20 0.56
N LYS A 167 -7.82 19.14 0.02
CA LYS A 167 -6.46 18.87 -0.44
C LYS A 167 -5.58 18.46 0.75
N TYR A 168 -5.13 17.22 0.75
CA TYR A 168 -4.12 16.77 1.72
C TYR A 168 -2.83 17.57 1.56
N GLU A 169 -2.28 18.04 2.65
CA GLU A 169 -1.02 18.77 2.65
C GLU A 169 0.06 17.99 3.39
N LEU A 170 1.27 18.03 2.83
CA LEU A 170 2.44 17.49 3.50
C LEU A 170 2.79 18.38 4.68
N ASP A 171 2.54 17.91 5.89
CA ASP A 171 2.91 18.64 7.10
C ASP A 171 4.44 18.69 7.24
N LYS A 172 4.97 19.91 7.35
CA LYS A 172 6.43 20.15 7.43
C LYS A 172 7.05 19.56 8.70
N SER A 173 6.32 19.54 9.81
CA SER A 173 6.81 18.95 11.07
C SER A 173 6.90 17.44 10.95
N ASN A 174 5.86 16.79 10.37
CA ASN A 174 5.87 15.35 10.13
C ASN A 174 6.95 14.95 9.13
N LEU A 175 7.17 15.75 8.07
CA LEU A 175 8.28 15.53 7.15
C LEU A 175 9.63 15.64 7.85
N GLN A 176 9.84 16.66 8.69
CA GLN A 176 11.08 16.80 9.43
C GLN A 176 11.33 15.61 10.38
N LYS A 177 10.30 15.12 11.07
CA LYS A 177 10.39 13.91 11.90
C LYS A 177 10.82 12.69 11.07
N ALA A 178 10.25 12.50 9.88
CA ALA A 178 10.61 11.40 8.98
C ALA A 178 12.08 11.50 8.53
N ILE A 179 12.55 12.69 8.19
CA ILE A 179 13.94 12.94 7.81
C ILE A 179 14.89 12.62 8.97
N GLU A 180 14.59 13.09 10.18
CA GLU A 180 15.42 12.82 11.36
C GLU A 180 15.43 11.33 11.73
N TRP A 181 14.28 10.64 11.55
CA TRP A 181 14.20 9.20 11.74
C TRP A 181 15.13 8.43 10.80
N VAL A 182 15.11 8.75 9.50
CA VAL A 182 16.00 8.11 8.51
C VAL A 182 17.48 8.42 8.81
N LYS A 183 17.80 9.62 9.27
CA LYS A 183 19.17 9.99 9.66
C LYS A 183 19.62 9.26 10.92
N PHE A 184 18.70 8.99 11.84
CA PHE A 184 18.97 8.25 13.08
C PHE A 184 19.20 6.76 12.81
N ASP A 185 18.37 6.14 11.96
CA ASP A 185 18.52 4.74 11.57
C ASP A 185 18.54 4.58 10.03
N PRO A 186 19.74 4.51 9.43
CA PRO A 186 19.90 4.45 7.96
C PRO A 186 19.37 3.19 7.29
N ARG A 187 18.85 2.22 8.02
CA ARG A 187 18.14 1.07 7.45
C ARG A 187 16.78 1.47 6.86
N TRP A 188 16.24 2.59 7.34
CA TRP A 188 15.03 3.20 6.82
C TRP A 188 15.33 4.10 5.63
N LYS A 189 14.35 4.22 4.74
CA LYS A 189 14.32 5.19 3.64
C LYS A 189 13.10 6.07 3.77
N LEU A 190 13.17 7.30 3.28
CA LEU A 190 12.03 8.20 3.21
C LEU A 190 11.15 7.80 2.02
N SER A 191 9.83 7.66 2.24
CA SER A 191 8.82 7.57 1.20
C SER A 191 7.77 8.65 1.43
N ILE A 192 7.56 9.50 0.45
CA ILE A 192 6.50 10.52 0.48
C ILE A 192 5.37 10.04 -0.41
N GLN A 193 4.12 10.33 -0.04
CA GLN A 193 2.94 10.07 -0.88
C GLN A 193 2.92 11.07 -2.06
N GLN A 194 3.73 10.80 -3.07
CA GLN A 194 3.98 11.71 -4.19
C GLN A 194 2.73 11.94 -5.04
N HIS A 195 1.85 10.93 -5.15
CA HIS A 195 0.57 11.07 -5.84
C HIS A 195 -0.28 12.22 -5.28
N LYS A 196 -0.25 12.47 -3.97
CA LYS A 196 -0.91 13.63 -3.34
C LYS A 196 -0.30 14.95 -3.76
N ILE A 197 1.04 15.00 -3.91
CA ILE A 197 1.76 16.20 -4.37
C ILE A 197 1.49 16.44 -5.86
N TRP A 198 1.50 15.37 -6.66
CA TRP A 198 1.24 15.44 -8.10
C TRP A 198 -0.24 15.66 -8.45
N ASN A 199 -1.13 15.51 -7.47
CA ASN A 199 -2.59 15.60 -7.64
C ASN A 199 -3.11 14.62 -8.71
N ILE A 200 -2.67 13.36 -8.61
CA ILE A 200 -3.10 12.23 -9.44
C ILE A 200 -3.74 11.16 -8.56
N PRO A 201 -4.61 10.29 -9.14
CA PRO A 201 -5.21 9.19 -8.39
C PRO A 201 -4.16 8.20 -7.87
#